data_c7f87579a7eafb35bfbf54432d2a0fae
#
_entry.id   c7f87579a7eafb35bfbf54432d2a0fae
#
_cell.length_a   1.000
_cell.length_b   1.000
_cell.length_c   1.000
_cell.angle_alpha   90.00
_cell.angle_beta   90.00
_cell.angle_gamma   90.00
#
_symmetry.space_group_name_H-M   'P 1'
#
loop_
_entity.id
_entity.type
_entity.pdbx_description
1 polymer ?
#
loop_
_entity_poly.entity_id
_entity_poly.type
_entity_poly.pdbx_seq_one_letter_code
_entity_poly.pdbx_strand_id
1 'polypeptide(L)'
;MPGIFRNLLSAAAFFGVAWGGSIFYWRSSGTAPNGMQMLMYLGILPAGLLGGSWLLRDMGWRALARAADSAAAKATEPNDSKAAAVSSSSAPEALAPTAGAAPAVLAGALNLALGQQPQAILALRGNLPRPGLHKQFRDRDELPVFVVQVPELDAPAATAAMLASVAAGADANEGPLEHHKRAIALLEPVAEALLLEAAQALPPLSEPQDRVVAGLRHRVEAQVQNVLRIELWLPADWPASLHKAVGDWVLASASEHGLDPRRFGVEVIPMAGADDAWSRLQHLARGAQSPVDGWQLVMACHSAIDQTQLEHMLESGRLMTRRSPDGRVPGEGASGVLLASGPGASGDVVLHPLQRARVPLDGSVKASARLSGELAAQTLQRAALAPTHVDLVLSDADHRALLAAEVAAAAALVCPDLDTAVQCLPLATATGDLAAVQPLAMLALAHAHVAAEQHAALMLSVDQAGLRIATLISPRVSPQPDTDVGAVPASAA
;
A
#
# COMPACT_ATOMS: atom_id res chain seq x y z
N MET A 1 -10.07 23.00 -21.73
CA MET A 1 -11.41 23.57 -21.36
C MET A 1 -12.03 23.02 -20.06
N PRO A 2 -11.44 22.10 -19.27
CA PRO A 2 -12.08 21.56 -18.04
C PRO A 2 -12.13 22.54 -16.85
N GLY A 3 -11.22 23.54 -16.80
CA GLY A 3 -11.18 24.47 -15.65
C GLY A 3 -12.36 25.43 -15.51
N ILE A 4 -12.91 25.90 -16.62
CA ILE A 4 -14.02 26.86 -16.61
C ILE A 4 -15.31 26.18 -16.13
N PHE A 5 -15.55 24.94 -16.53
CA PHE A 5 -16.74 24.18 -16.15
C PHE A 5 -16.75 23.85 -14.64
N ARG A 6 -15.58 23.50 -14.07
CA ARG A 6 -15.41 23.24 -12.63
C ARG A 6 -15.64 24.50 -11.80
N ASN A 7 -15.15 25.64 -12.24
CA ASN A 7 -15.36 26.92 -11.54
C ASN A 7 -16.82 27.36 -11.60
N LEU A 8 -17.51 27.11 -12.70
CA LEU A 8 -18.94 27.39 -12.87
C LEU A 8 -19.79 26.49 -11.96
N LEU A 9 -19.45 25.21 -11.87
CA LEU A 9 -20.13 24.24 -10.99
C LEU A 9 -19.96 24.61 -9.51
N SER A 10 -18.74 25.00 -9.11
CA SER A 10 -18.45 25.45 -7.74
C SER A 10 -19.24 26.73 -7.41
N ALA A 11 -19.30 27.71 -8.32
CA ALA A 11 -20.10 28.91 -8.15
C ALA A 11 -21.60 28.59 -7.98
N ALA A 12 -22.14 27.73 -8.84
CA ALA A 12 -23.52 27.29 -8.75
C ALA A 12 -23.83 26.58 -7.42
N ALA A 13 -22.92 25.77 -6.90
CA ALA A 13 -23.07 25.12 -5.60
C ALA A 13 -23.09 26.14 -4.45
N PHE A 14 -22.18 27.13 -4.42
CA PHE A 14 -22.17 28.17 -3.39
C PHE A 14 -23.44 29.03 -3.40
N PHE A 15 -23.92 29.43 -4.58
CA PHE A 15 -25.15 30.15 -4.71
C PHE A 15 -26.35 29.30 -4.27
N GLY A 16 -26.39 28.02 -4.68
CA GLY A 16 -27.48 27.10 -4.31
C GLY A 16 -27.60 26.89 -2.79
N VAL A 17 -26.49 26.70 -2.10
CA VAL A 17 -26.44 26.53 -0.64
C VAL A 17 -26.87 27.85 0.07
N ALA A 18 -26.31 28.98 -0.35
CA ALA A 18 -26.64 30.26 0.25
C ALA A 18 -28.13 30.63 0.05
N TRP A 19 -28.69 30.43 -1.14
CA TRP A 19 -30.09 30.68 -1.43
C TRP A 19 -31.02 29.70 -0.72
N GLY A 20 -30.70 28.41 -0.75
CA GLY A 20 -31.47 27.38 -0.04
C GLY A 20 -31.53 27.65 1.46
N GLY A 21 -30.40 27.96 2.08
CA GLY A 21 -30.29 28.32 3.49
C GLY A 21 -31.07 29.58 3.85
N SER A 22 -31.00 30.65 3.02
CA SER A 22 -31.74 31.90 3.24
C SER A 22 -33.26 31.74 3.11
N ILE A 23 -33.71 31.00 2.09
CA ILE A 23 -35.12 30.71 1.88
C ILE A 23 -35.66 29.82 3.01
N PHE A 24 -34.90 28.81 3.43
CA PHE A 24 -35.28 27.95 4.55
C PHE A 24 -35.41 28.76 5.86
N TYR A 25 -34.44 29.64 6.14
CA TYR A 25 -34.45 30.51 7.31
C TYR A 25 -35.72 31.42 7.33
N TRP A 26 -36.03 32.12 6.24
CA TRP A 26 -37.19 32.98 6.17
C TRP A 26 -38.52 32.22 6.29
N ARG A 27 -38.57 31.01 5.71
CA ARG A 27 -39.75 30.16 5.82
C ARG A 27 -39.95 29.63 7.25
N SER A 28 -38.85 29.29 7.95
CA SER A 28 -38.93 28.77 9.32
C SER A 28 -39.16 29.85 10.36
N SER A 29 -38.66 31.09 10.13
CA SER A 29 -38.84 32.23 11.04
C SER A 29 -40.14 33.02 10.81
N GLY A 30 -40.89 32.72 9.72
CA GLY A 30 -42.13 33.43 9.40
C GLY A 30 -41.94 34.92 9.05
N THR A 31 -40.73 35.38 8.86
CA THR A 31 -40.40 36.80 8.56
C THR A 31 -40.36 37.04 7.07
N ALA A 32 -41.08 38.04 6.57
CA ALA A 32 -40.95 38.47 5.19
C ALA A 32 -39.69 39.33 5.02
N PRO A 33 -38.72 38.93 4.13
CA PRO A 33 -37.53 39.69 3.92
C PRO A 33 -37.80 41.04 3.25
N ASN A 34 -37.11 42.07 3.69
CA ASN A 34 -37.12 43.34 2.97
C ASN A 34 -36.11 43.36 1.82
N GLY A 35 -36.24 44.35 0.88
CA GLY A 35 -35.36 44.38 -0.32
C GLY A 35 -33.86 44.42 -0.02
N MET A 36 -33.46 45.06 1.09
CA MET A 36 -32.07 45.13 1.51
C MET A 36 -31.56 43.78 2.00
N GLN A 37 -32.37 43.03 2.75
CA GLN A 37 -32.04 41.68 3.20
C GLN A 37 -31.92 40.70 2.03
N MET A 38 -32.83 40.83 1.04
CA MET A 38 -32.70 40.02 -0.19
C MET A 38 -31.38 40.30 -0.91
N LEU A 39 -30.99 41.56 -1.06
CA LEU A 39 -29.70 41.92 -1.69
C LEU A 39 -28.50 41.36 -0.90
N MET A 40 -28.53 41.45 0.42
CA MET A 40 -27.44 40.96 1.29
C MET A 40 -27.31 39.44 1.23
N TYR A 41 -28.38 38.70 1.42
CA TYR A 41 -28.33 37.22 1.57
C TYR A 41 -28.32 36.49 0.23
N LEU A 42 -28.96 37.01 -0.81
CA LEU A 42 -29.02 36.36 -2.13
C LEU A 42 -27.92 36.84 -3.11
N GLY A 43 -27.34 38.03 -2.83
CA GLY A 43 -26.30 38.61 -3.69
C GLY A 43 -24.94 38.72 -3.02
N ILE A 44 -24.81 39.55 -2.01
CA ILE A 44 -23.53 39.91 -1.41
C ILE A 44 -22.88 38.73 -0.67
N LEU A 45 -23.65 37.97 0.09
CA LEU A 45 -23.15 36.85 0.87
C LEU A 45 -22.53 35.75 -0.01
N PRO A 46 -23.22 35.20 -1.03
CA PRO A 46 -22.62 34.18 -1.89
C PRO A 46 -21.42 34.70 -2.72
N ALA A 47 -21.49 35.98 -3.17
CA ALA A 47 -20.39 36.60 -3.88
C ALA A 47 -19.17 36.82 -2.97
N GLY A 48 -19.37 37.19 -1.70
CA GLY A 48 -18.32 37.33 -0.70
C GLY A 48 -17.66 36.00 -0.32
N LEU A 49 -18.45 34.94 -0.20
CA LEU A 49 -17.93 33.59 0.05
C LEU A 49 -17.10 33.07 -1.13
N LEU A 50 -17.55 33.29 -2.36
CA LEU A 50 -16.78 32.95 -3.57
C LEU A 50 -15.48 33.74 -3.67
N GLY A 51 -15.51 35.06 -3.49
CA GLY A 51 -14.34 35.93 -3.51
C GLY A 51 -13.37 35.60 -2.38
N GLY A 52 -13.86 35.34 -1.17
CA GLY A 52 -13.07 34.93 -0.02
C GLY A 52 -12.37 33.57 -0.23
N SER A 53 -13.08 32.60 -0.77
CA SER A 53 -12.49 31.28 -1.08
C SER A 53 -11.39 31.38 -2.15
N TRP A 54 -11.58 32.23 -3.15
CA TRP A 54 -10.58 32.48 -4.19
C TRP A 54 -9.36 33.22 -3.64
N LEU A 55 -9.57 34.21 -2.79
CA LEU A 55 -8.49 34.98 -2.15
C LEU A 55 -7.66 34.10 -1.19
N LEU A 56 -8.30 33.27 -0.38
CA LEU A 56 -7.64 32.34 0.53
C LEU A 56 -6.80 31.30 -0.24
N ARG A 57 -7.32 30.83 -1.37
CA ARG A 57 -6.61 29.91 -2.25
C ARG A 57 -5.38 30.59 -2.88
N ASP A 58 -5.53 31.81 -3.41
CA ASP A 58 -4.42 32.57 -4.02
C ASP A 58 -3.36 32.98 -2.99
N MET A 59 -3.78 33.45 -1.79
CA MET A 59 -2.86 33.76 -0.69
C MET A 59 -2.14 32.52 -0.15
N GLY A 60 -2.82 31.39 -0.07
CA GLY A 60 -2.23 30.12 0.35
C GLY A 60 -1.11 29.68 -0.61
N TRP A 61 -1.34 29.74 -1.91
CA TRP A 61 -0.34 29.42 -2.92
C TRP A 61 0.85 30.38 -2.92
N ARG A 62 0.62 31.69 -2.76
CA ARG A 62 1.69 32.70 -2.71
C ARG A 62 2.51 32.63 -1.42
N ALA A 63 1.90 32.25 -0.29
CA ALA A 63 2.62 32.03 0.96
C ALA A 63 3.52 30.78 0.89
N LEU A 64 3.02 29.70 0.27
CA LEU A 64 3.80 28.46 0.03
C LEU A 64 4.97 28.72 -0.93
N ALA A 65 4.76 29.45 -2.02
CA ALA A 65 5.81 29.79 -2.97
C ALA A 65 6.92 30.64 -2.31
N ARG A 66 6.56 31.66 -1.50
CA ARG A 66 7.55 32.49 -0.77
C ARG A 66 8.30 31.71 0.30
N ALA A 67 7.65 30.72 0.94
CA ALA A 67 8.33 29.86 1.90
C ALA A 67 9.34 28.93 1.22
N ALA A 68 9.04 28.46 -0.01
CA ALA A 68 9.96 27.66 -0.82
C ALA A 68 11.17 28.51 -1.29
N ASP A 69 10.94 29.74 -1.76
CA ASP A 69 12.01 30.67 -2.18
C ASP A 69 12.91 31.08 -1.01
N SER A 70 12.36 31.30 0.19
CA SER A 70 13.14 31.65 1.37
C SER A 70 13.95 30.48 1.93
N ALA A 71 13.50 29.23 1.72
CA ALA A 71 14.25 28.04 2.08
C ALA A 71 15.43 27.80 1.12
N ALA A 72 15.26 28.09 -0.17
CA ALA A 72 16.32 28.01 -1.18
C ALA A 72 17.39 29.09 -0.96
N ALA A 73 17.01 30.31 -0.59
CA ALA A 73 17.94 31.41 -0.32
C ALA A 73 18.80 31.18 0.96
N LYS A 74 18.28 30.48 1.96
CA LYS A 74 19.01 30.16 3.21
C LYS A 74 20.01 28.99 3.05
N ALA A 75 19.95 28.24 1.97
CA ALA A 75 20.88 27.13 1.71
C ALA A 75 22.19 27.58 1.06
N THR A 76 22.38 28.91 0.77
CA THR A 76 23.53 29.41 0.00
C THR A 76 24.51 30.32 0.82
N GLU A 77 24.31 30.47 2.12
CA GLU A 77 25.30 31.21 2.94
C GLU A 77 26.24 30.28 3.71
N PRO A 78 27.57 30.42 3.56
CA PRO A 78 28.54 29.65 4.34
C PRO A 78 28.63 30.24 5.75
N ASN A 79 28.25 29.48 6.77
CA ASN A 79 28.32 29.89 8.16
C ASN A 79 29.55 29.28 8.85
N ASP A 80 30.60 30.13 8.98
CA ASP A 80 31.70 29.93 9.93
C ASP A 80 31.24 30.37 11.31
N SER A 81 31.03 29.45 12.24
CA SER A 81 31.19 29.73 13.69
C SER A 81 31.04 28.44 14.55
N LYS A 82 32.17 28.04 15.10
CA LYS A 82 32.48 27.48 16.43
C LYS A 82 31.38 26.77 17.24
N ALA A 83 31.64 25.48 17.39
CA ALA A 83 31.53 24.57 18.52
C ALA A 83 30.85 24.99 19.82
N ALA A 84 29.82 24.27 20.21
CA ALA A 84 29.61 23.74 21.58
C ALA A 84 28.78 22.45 21.51
N ALA A 85 29.34 21.41 22.08
CA ALA A 85 28.78 20.06 22.10
C ALA A 85 27.55 19.97 23.02
N VAL A 86 26.46 19.41 22.53
CA VAL A 86 25.52 18.62 23.34
C VAL A 86 25.10 17.40 22.50
N SER A 87 25.37 16.24 23.04
CA SER A 87 25.21 14.92 22.49
C SER A 87 23.74 14.48 22.33
N SER A 88 23.54 13.53 21.40
CA SER A 88 22.41 12.61 21.24
C SER A 88 21.21 13.13 20.45
N SER A 89 21.38 13.17 19.14
CA SER A 89 20.30 12.86 18.20
C SER A 89 20.91 11.94 17.16
N SER A 90 20.46 10.70 17.12
CA SER A 90 20.83 9.73 16.08
C SER A 90 20.38 10.28 14.74
N ALA A 91 21.32 10.88 14.01
CA ALA A 91 21.16 11.20 12.60
C ALA A 91 20.85 9.91 11.85
N PRO A 92 19.98 9.94 10.83
CA PRO A 92 19.82 8.80 9.94
C PRO A 92 21.18 8.53 9.29
N GLU A 93 21.71 7.36 9.53
CA GLU A 93 22.93 6.85 8.92
C GLU A 93 22.76 6.91 7.40
N ALA A 94 23.40 7.87 6.77
CA ALA A 94 23.47 8.01 5.33
C ALA A 94 24.33 6.85 4.81
N LEU A 95 23.72 5.66 4.70
CA LEU A 95 24.29 4.55 3.96
C LEU A 95 24.46 5.00 2.52
N ALA A 96 25.71 5.04 2.07
CA ALA A 96 26.07 5.21 0.67
C ALA A 96 25.22 4.26 -0.20
N PRO A 97 24.83 4.63 -1.42
CA PRO A 97 24.10 3.76 -2.31
C PRO A 97 25.00 2.57 -2.67
N THR A 98 24.91 1.50 -1.90
CA THR A 98 25.39 0.21 -2.34
C THR A 98 24.50 -0.20 -3.49
N ALA A 99 25.09 -0.25 -4.68
CA ALA A 99 24.44 -0.72 -5.91
C ALA A 99 24.16 -2.23 -5.84
N GLY A 100 23.34 -2.63 -4.87
CA GLY A 100 22.69 -3.93 -4.84
C GLY A 100 21.45 -3.82 -5.72
N ALA A 101 21.30 -4.74 -6.67
CA ALA A 101 20.11 -4.74 -7.53
C ALA A 101 18.86 -4.86 -6.67
N ALA A 102 17.94 -3.90 -6.79
CA ALA A 102 16.65 -3.96 -6.14
C ALA A 102 15.85 -5.20 -6.63
N PRO A 103 15.05 -5.86 -5.77
CA PRO A 103 14.32 -7.05 -6.16
C PRO A 103 13.32 -6.74 -7.27
N ALA A 104 13.21 -7.65 -8.23
CA ALA A 104 12.14 -7.62 -9.21
C ALA A 104 10.84 -8.14 -8.57
N VAL A 105 9.71 -7.51 -8.89
CA VAL A 105 8.37 -8.02 -8.60
C VAL A 105 7.90 -8.73 -9.85
N LEU A 106 7.78 -10.06 -9.79
CA LEU A 106 7.42 -10.90 -10.94
C LEU A 106 5.92 -11.05 -11.10
N ALA A 107 5.22 -11.19 -9.98
CA ALA A 107 3.77 -11.34 -9.95
C ALA A 107 3.18 -10.76 -8.67
N GLY A 108 1.91 -10.38 -8.73
CA GLY A 108 1.11 -9.99 -7.58
C GLY A 108 -0.31 -10.52 -7.75
N ALA A 109 -0.87 -11.07 -6.66
CA ALA A 109 -2.26 -11.51 -6.59
C ALA A 109 -2.94 -10.95 -5.34
N LEU A 110 -4.24 -10.78 -5.42
CA LEU A 110 -5.06 -10.28 -4.32
C LEU A 110 -6.49 -10.83 -4.40
N ASN A 111 -7.12 -10.91 -3.23
CA ASN A 111 -8.53 -11.23 -3.09
C ASN A 111 -9.11 -10.32 -2.00
N LEU A 112 -9.79 -9.26 -2.42
CA LEU A 112 -10.31 -8.19 -1.58
C LEU A 112 -11.81 -8.04 -1.80
N ALA A 113 -12.48 -7.29 -0.95
CA ALA A 113 -13.89 -6.92 -1.16
C ALA A 113 -14.13 -6.14 -2.48
N LEU A 114 -13.06 -5.58 -3.05
CA LEU A 114 -13.05 -4.91 -4.35
C LEU A 114 -12.93 -5.88 -5.54
N GLY A 115 -12.67 -7.16 -5.28
CA GLY A 115 -12.45 -8.20 -6.28
C GLY A 115 -11.04 -8.78 -6.27
N GLN A 116 -10.76 -9.61 -7.27
CA GLN A 116 -9.49 -10.32 -7.42
C GLN A 116 -8.61 -9.79 -8.55
N GLN A 117 -9.15 -8.91 -9.40
CA GLN A 117 -8.42 -8.38 -10.55
C GLN A 117 -7.84 -6.99 -10.26
N PRO A 118 -6.51 -6.83 -10.19
CA PRO A 118 -5.87 -5.58 -9.88
C PRO A 118 -6.27 -4.43 -10.80
N GLN A 119 -6.38 -4.68 -12.12
CA GLN A 119 -6.76 -3.67 -13.12
C GLN A 119 -8.19 -3.16 -12.89
N ALA A 120 -9.12 -4.04 -12.51
CA ALA A 120 -10.49 -3.64 -12.19
C ALA A 120 -10.54 -2.75 -10.94
N ILE A 121 -9.74 -3.06 -9.93
CA ILE A 121 -9.61 -2.23 -8.72
C ILE A 121 -8.99 -0.86 -9.04
N LEU A 122 -7.93 -0.85 -9.85
CA LEU A 122 -7.30 0.39 -10.31
C LEU A 122 -8.24 1.27 -11.14
N ALA A 123 -9.17 0.69 -11.87
CA ALA A 123 -10.20 1.43 -12.61
C ALA A 123 -11.20 2.16 -11.69
N LEU A 124 -11.31 1.78 -10.41
CA LEU A 124 -12.14 2.47 -9.41
C LEU A 124 -11.51 3.75 -8.87
N ARG A 125 -10.35 4.17 -9.35
CA ARG A 125 -9.68 5.41 -8.95
C ARG A 125 -10.63 6.61 -9.04
N GLY A 126 -10.69 7.39 -7.96
CA GLY A 126 -11.61 8.52 -7.85
C GLY A 126 -13.06 8.17 -7.54
N ASN A 127 -13.43 6.88 -7.52
CA ASN A 127 -14.80 6.41 -7.21
C ASN A 127 -14.81 5.11 -6.40
N LEU A 128 -14.04 5.08 -5.31
CA LEU A 128 -14.00 3.92 -4.43
C LEU A 128 -15.35 3.68 -3.73
N PRO A 129 -15.80 2.42 -3.63
CA PRO A 129 -17.00 2.09 -2.88
C PRO A 129 -16.80 2.39 -1.39
N ARG A 130 -17.90 2.68 -0.72
CA ARG A 130 -17.90 2.93 0.73
C ARG A 130 -18.15 1.64 1.50
N PRO A 131 -17.63 1.52 2.74
CA PRO A 131 -17.95 0.43 3.64
C PRO A 131 -19.45 0.24 3.82
N GLY A 132 -19.89 -1.02 3.89
CA GLY A 132 -21.27 -1.38 4.18
C GLY A 132 -21.57 -1.48 5.67
N LEU A 133 -22.84 -1.58 6.03
CA LEU A 133 -23.28 -1.82 7.41
C LEU A 133 -23.38 -3.34 7.64
N HIS A 134 -22.82 -3.83 8.76
CA HIS A 134 -22.97 -5.23 9.15
C HIS A 134 -24.44 -5.57 9.44
N LYS A 135 -24.94 -6.70 8.94
CA LYS A 135 -26.36 -7.05 9.03
C LYS A 135 -26.84 -7.32 10.46
N GLN A 136 -26.01 -7.97 11.27
CA GLN A 136 -26.40 -8.51 12.58
C GLN A 136 -25.69 -7.82 13.74
N PHE A 137 -24.39 -7.49 13.59
CA PHE A 137 -23.60 -6.90 14.67
C PHE A 137 -24.04 -5.46 14.94
N ARG A 138 -24.16 -5.13 16.22
CA ARG A 138 -24.54 -3.80 16.73
C ARG A 138 -23.50 -3.32 17.73
N ASP A 139 -23.29 -2.01 17.78
CA ASP A 139 -22.47 -1.38 18.82
C ASP A 139 -23.23 -1.26 20.16
N ARG A 140 -22.60 -0.60 21.14
CA ARG A 140 -23.24 -0.38 22.47
C ARG A 140 -24.47 0.53 22.45
N ASP A 141 -24.67 1.25 21.38
CA ASP A 141 -25.83 2.11 21.14
C ASP A 141 -26.87 1.45 20.24
N GLU A 142 -26.81 0.12 20.05
CA GLU A 142 -27.67 -0.68 19.17
C GLU A 142 -27.61 -0.24 17.68
N LEU A 143 -26.58 0.51 17.29
CA LEU A 143 -26.40 0.94 15.92
C LEU A 143 -25.58 -0.07 15.12
N PRO A 144 -25.91 -0.29 13.83
CA PRO A 144 -25.12 -1.14 12.95
C PRO A 144 -23.74 -0.53 12.73
N VAL A 145 -22.70 -1.38 12.73
CA VAL A 145 -21.32 -0.96 12.50
C VAL A 145 -20.94 -1.09 11.02
N PHE A 146 -20.01 -0.24 10.58
CA PHE A 146 -19.44 -0.35 9.24
C PHE A 146 -18.42 -1.48 9.19
N VAL A 147 -18.49 -2.24 8.09
CA VAL A 147 -17.54 -3.33 7.78
C VAL A 147 -17.27 -3.36 6.29
N VAL A 148 -16.13 -3.95 5.90
CA VAL A 148 -15.85 -4.28 4.51
C VAL A 148 -15.68 -5.79 4.41
N GLN A 149 -16.65 -6.45 3.82
CA GLN A 149 -16.77 -7.90 3.74
C GLN A 149 -16.78 -8.38 2.29
N VAL A 150 -16.05 -9.45 2.00
CA VAL A 150 -16.16 -10.16 0.72
C VAL A 150 -17.50 -10.92 0.72
N PRO A 151 -18.43 -10.62 -0.21
CA PRO A 151 -19.69 -11.30 -0.27
C PRO A 151 -19.50 -12.76 -0.71
N GLU A 152 -20.39 -13.65 -0.25
CA GLU A 152 -20.52 -15.03 -0.74
C GLU A 152 -19.19 -15.81 -0.77
N LEU A 153 -18.46 -15.78 0.35
CA LEU A 153 -17.21 -16.50 0.49
C LEU A 153 -17.50 -17.95 0.88
N ASP A 154 -17.52 -18.83 -0.12
CA ASP A 154 -17.58 -20.27 0.11
C ASP A 154 -16.17 -20.79 0.41
N ALA A 155 -16.05 -21.63 1.46
CA ALA A 155 -14.79 -22.31 1.74
C ALA A 155 -14.60 -23.45 0.74
N PRO A 156 -13.55 -23.42 -0.09
CA PRO A 156 -13.26 -24.50 -1.02
C PRO A 156 -13.05 -25.84 -0.32
N ALA A 157 -13.25 -26.95 -1.04
CA ALA A 157 -13.23 -28.29 -0.45
C ALA A 157 -11.88 -28.64 0.22
N ALA A 158 -10.76 -28.16 -0.33
CA ALA A 158 -9.43 -28.44 0.22
C ALA A 158 -9.20 -27.75 1.56
N THR A 159 -9.54 -26.47 1.67
CA THR A 159 -9.47 -25.72 2.92
C THR A 159 -10.49 -26.18 3.94
N ALA A 160 -11.69 -26.61 3.50
CA ALA A 160 -12.68 -27.21 4.38
C ALA A 160 -12.19 -28.50 5.03
N ALA A 161 -11.51 -29.38 4.28
CA ALA A 161 -10.93 -30.62 4.80
C ALA A 161 -9.80 -30.35 5.82
N MET A 162 -8.92 -29.39 5.54
CA MET A 162 -7.88 -28.95 6.45
C MET A 162 -8.47 -28.39 7.75
N LEU A 163 -9.45 -27.50 7.67
CA LEU A 163 -10.13 -26.91 8.82
C LEU A 163 -10.87 -27.96 9.67
N ALA A 164 -11.48 -28.96 9.03
CA ALA A 164 -12.11 -30.08 9.71
C ALA A 164 -11.09 -30.93 10.48
N SER A 165 -9.88 -31.13 9.94
CA SER A 165 -8.81 -31.88 10.61
C SER A 165 -8.27 -31.09 11.84
N VAL A 166 -8.14 -29.78 11.75
CA VAL A 166 -7.77 -28.92 12.89
C VAL A 166 -8.84 -28.97 13.99
N ALA A 167 -10.12 -28.88 13.59
CA ALA A 167 -11.24 -28.96 14.53
C ALA A 167 -11.32 -30.32 15.23
N ALA A 168 -11.01 -31.42 14.54
CA ALA A 168 -11.02 -32.77 15.14
C ALA A 168 -9.87 -33.01 16.12
N GLY A 169 -8.74 -32.29 15.99
CA GLY A 169 -7.58 -32.36 16.89
C GLY A 169 -7.56 -31.34 18.01
N ALA A 170 -8.49 -30.37 18.01
CA ALA A 170 -8.58 -29.32 19.01
C ALA A 170 -9.51 -29.72 20.17
N ASP A 171 -9.24 -29.20 21.37
CA ASP A 171 -10.21 -29.25 22.47
C ASP A 171 -11.48 -28.47 22.06
N ALA A 172 -12.63 -28.86 22.65
CA ALA A 172 -13.97 -28.41 22.22
C ALA A 172 -14.16 -26.88 22.12
N ASN A 173 -13.26 -26.08 22.72
CA ASN A 173 -13.27 -24.61 22.68
C ASN A 173 -12.15 -23.99 21.82
N GLU A 174 -11.30 -24.77 21.18
CA GLU A 174 -10.13 -24.29 20.42
C GLU A 174 -10.24 -24.50 18.89
N GLY A 175 -11.43 -24.83 18.41
CA GLY A 175 -11.68 -25.01 16.98
C GLY A 175 -11.55 -23.72 16.19
N PRO A 176 -11.35 -23.81 14.85
CA PRO A 176 -11.22 -22.63 14.00
C PRO A 176 -12.49 -21.78 14.04
N LEU A 177 -12.33 -20.50 14.41
CA LEU A 177 -13.40 -19.50 14.43
C LEU A 177 -13.78 -19.05 13.02
N GLU A 178 -14.87 -18.32 12.88
CA GLU A 178 -15.37 -17.91 11.56
C GLU A 178 -14.38 -17.03 10.79
N HIS A 179 -13.72 -16.09 11.45
CA HIS A 179 -12.71 -15.23 10.82
C HIS A 179 -11.49 -16.03 10.33
N HIS A 180 -11.10 -17.14 10.99
CA HIS A 180 -10.04 -18.03 10.51
C HIS A 180 -10.45 -18.69 9.18
N LYS A 181 -11.67 -19.23 9.11
CA LYS A 181 -12.20 -19.88 7.91
C LYS A 181 -12.27 -18.91 6.75
N ARG A 182 -12.77 -17.70 7.00
CA ARG A 182 -12.87 -16.64 6.00
C ARG A 182 -11.50 -16.22 5.47
N ALA A 183 -10.54 -15.96 6.36
CA ALA A 183 -9.19 -15.57 5.97
C ALA A 183 -8.49 -16.63 5.12
N ILE A 184 -8.64 -17.92 5.46
CA ILE A 184 -8.05 -19.04 4.72
C ILE A 184 -8.74 -19.21 3.36
N ALA A 185 -10.07 -19.10 3.29
CA ALA A 185 -10.79 -19.15 2.02
C ALA A 185 -10.41 -17.98 1.09
N LEU A 186 -10.08 -16.80 1.65
CA LEU A 186 -9.55 -15.69 0.87
C LEU A 186 -8.13 -15.92 0.36
N LEU A 187 -7.31 -16.66 1.13
CA LEU A 187 -5.92 -16.96 0.77
C LEU A 187 -5.83 -17.96 -0.39
N GLU A 188 -6.76 -18.93 -0.50
CA GLU A 188 -6.67 -20.02 -1.46
C GLU A 188 -6.48 -19.57 -2.92
N PRO A 189 -7.32 -18.70 -3.51
CA PRO A 189 -7.13 -18.26 -4.89
C PRO A 189 -5.86 -17.43 -5.09
N VAL A 190 -5.38 -16.73 -4.05
CA VAL A 190 -4.11 -16.00 -4.10
C VAL A 190 -2.94 -16.98 -4.11
N ALA A 191 -3.00 -18.02 -3.30
CA ALA A 191 -1.97 -19.05 -3.26
C ALA A 191 -1.90 -19.84 -4.59
N GLU A 192 -3.04 -20.26 -5.14
CA GLU A 192 -3.10 -20.94 -6.44
C GLU A 192 -2.46 -20.11 -7.55
N ALA A 193 -2.86 -18.84 -7.68
CA ALA A 193 -2.33 -17.95 -8.70
C ALA A 193 -0.81 -17.77 -8.58
N LEU A 194 -0.32 -17.51 -7.37
CA LEU A 194 1.10 -17.22 -7.16
C LEU A 194 1.99 -18.46 -7.19
N LEU A 195 1.49 -19.63 -6.77
CA LEU A 195 2.23 -20.89 -6.90
C LEU A 195 2.39 -21.29 -8.37
N LEU A 196 1.37 -21.06 -9.18
CA LEU A 196 1.44 -21.27 -10.63
C LEU A 196 2.48 -20.33 -11.27
N GLU A 197 2.46 -19.04 -10.93
CA GLU A 197 3.45 -18.06 -11.41
C GLU A 197 4.87 -18.43 -10.94
N ALA A 198 5.03 -18.89 -9.70
CA ALA A 198 6.32 -19.33 -9.19
C ALA A 198 6.84 -20.56 -9.93
N ALA A 199 5.96 -21.52 -10.26
CA ALA A 199 6.35 -22.71 -11.02
C ALA A 199 6.82 -22.34 -12.44
N GLN A 200 6.25 -21.31 -13.04
CA GLN A 200 6.66 -20.81 -14.36
C GLN A 200 7.94 -19.95 -14.33
N ALA A 201 8.10 -19.15 -13.27
CA ALA A 201 9.23 -18.23 -13.14
C ALA A 201 10.55 -18.93 -12.75
N LEU A 202 10.47 -20.07 -12.07
CA LEU A 202 11.65 -20.79 -11.64
C LEU A 202 12.33 -21.49 -12.84
N PRO A 203 13.65 -21.29 -13.05
CA PRO A 203 14.36 -21.97 -14.12
C PRO A 203 14.29 -23.49 -13.94
N PRO A 204 14.29 -24.29 -15.02
CA PRO A 204 14.25 -25.74 -14.92
C PRO A 204 15.43 -26.29 -14.11
N LEU A 205 15.21 -27.41 -13.45
CA LEU A 205 16.30 -28.12 -12.77
C LEU A 205 17.34 -28.54 -13.81
N SER A 206 18.62 -28.33 -13.49
CA SER A 206 19.71 -28.85 -14.31
C SER A 206 19.61 -30.37 -14.35
N GLU A 207 19.78 -30.96 -15.52
CA GLU A 207 19.81 -32.41 -15.65
C GLU A 207 21.05 -32.96 -14.91
N PRO A 208 20.93 -34.16 -14.27
CA PRO A 208 22.05 -34.79 -13.62
C PRO A 208 23.14 -35.09 -14.68
N GLN A 209 24.35 -34.60 -14.44
CA GLN A 209 25.46 -34.79 -15.35
C GLN A 209 26.24 -36.08 -14.96
N ASP A 210 26.41 -36.98 -15.93
CA ASP A 210 27.30 -38.09 -15.75
C ASP A 210 28.77 -37.59 -15.86
N ARG A 211 29.47 -37.60 -14.74
CA ARG A 211 30.92 -37.29 -14.71
C ARG A 211 31.72 -38.54 -14.65
N VAL A 212 32.60 -38.75 -15.61
CA VAL A 212 33.57 -39.87 -15.58
C VAL A 212 34.80 -39.44 -14.78
N VAL A 213 35.02 -40.05 -13.63
CA VAL A 213 36.18 -39.85 -12.79
C VAL A 213 36.91 -41.18 -12.68
N ALA A 214 38.16 -41.25 -13.10
CA ALA A 214 38.99 -42.46 -13.10
C ALA A 214 38.35 -43.67 -13.79
N GLY A 215 37.58 -43.45 -14.89
CA GLY A 215 36.93 -44.51 -15.65
C GLY A 215 35.57 -44.98 -15.08
N LEU A 216 35.16 -44.47 -13.93
CA LEU A 216 33.88 -44.76 -13.31
C LEU A 216 32.89 -43.63 -13.62
N ARG A 217 31.68 -44.00 -14.09
CA ARG A 217 30.58 -43.02 -14.26
C ARG A 217 29.99 -42.70 -12.88
N HIS A 218 30.16 -41.48 -12.46
CA HIS A 218 29.49 -40.92 -11.29
C HIS A 218 28.33 -40.05 -11.77
N ARG A 219 27.12 -40.39 -11.40
CA ARG A 219 25.96 -39.54 -11.56
C ARG A 219 26.04 -38.45 -10.51
N VAL A 220 26.41 -37.24 -10.92
CA VAL A 220 26.43 -36.09 -10.02
C VAL A 220 25.02 -35.54 -10.01
N GLU A 221 24.33 -35.65 -8.88
CA GLU A 221 23.07 -34.98 -8.70
C GLU A 221 23.25 -33.48 -8.88
N ALA A 222 22.35 -32.87 -9.66
CA ALA A 222 22.39 -31.42 -9.86
C ALA A 222 22.26 -30.71 -8.53
N GLN A 223 23.17 -29.81 -8.22
CA GLN A 223 23.02 -28.94 -7.06
C GLN A 223 21.78 -28.05 -7.28
N VAL A 224 20.88 -28.10 -6.33
CA VAL A 224 19.70 -27.21 -6.33
C VAL A 224 20.18 -25.81 -5.95
N GLN A 225 20.40 -24.96 -6.96
CA GLN A 225 20.94 -23.62 -6.75
C GLN A 225 19.84 -22.56 -6.56
N ASN A 226 18.64 -22.85 -7.07
CA ASN A 226 17.55 -21.87 -7.10
C ASN A 226 16.47 -22.28 -6.08
N VAL A 227 16.45 -21.63 -4.93
CA VAL A 227 15.52 -21.95 -3.85
C VAL A 227 14.45 -20.88 -3.78
N LEU A 228 13.19 -21.31 -3.81
CA LEU A 228 12.03 -20.49 -3.52
C LEU A 228 11.76 -20.51 -2.00
N ARG A 229 11.70 -19.35 -1.38
CA ARG A 229 11.21 -19.21 0.00
C ARG A 229 9.76 -18.75 -0.06
N ILE A 230 8.87 -19.49 0.57
CA ILE A 230 7.46 -19.15 0.70
C ILE A 230 7.24 -18.66 2.13
N GLU A 231 6.90 -17.38 2.29
CA GLU A 231 6.55 -16.78 3.58
C GLU A 231 5.05 -16.60 3.66
N LEU A 232 4.45 -17.16 4.71
CA LEU A 232 3.04 -16.98 5.04
C LEU A 232 2.92 -16.03 6.24
N TRP A 233 2.42 -14.83 6.01
CA TRP A 233 2.18 -13.85 7.03
C TRP A 233 0.77 -14.02 7.59
N LEU A 234 0.66 -14.69 8.71
CA LEU A 234 -0.61 -15.00 9.36
C LEU A 234 -0.78 -14.16 10.63
N PRO A 235 -2.02 -13.85 11.05
CA PRO A 235 -2.26 -13.13 12.29
C PRO A 235 -1.62 -13.81 13.51
N ALA A 236 -0.92 -13.05 14.33
CA ALA A 236 -0.16 -13.58 15.46
C ALA A 236 -1.02 -14.17 16.58
N ASP A 237 -2.29 -13.78 16.63
CA ASP A 237 -3.29 -14.26 17.59
C ASP A 237 -3.90 -15.63 17.23
N TRP A 238 -3.57 -16.17 16.05
CA TRP A 238 -4.04 -17.48 15.64
C TRP A 238 -3.35 -18.61 16.44
N PRO A 239 -4.07 -19.72 16.72
CA PRO A 239 -3.49 -20.89 17.37
C PRO A 239 -2.31 -21.48 16.58
N ALA A 240 -1.27 -21.96 17.29
CA ALA A 240 -0.11 -22.57 16.64
C ALA A 240 -0.46 -23.81 15.79
N SER A 241 -1.50 -24.55 16.18
CA SER A 241 -2.04 -25.67 15.40
C SER A 241 -2.58 -25.22 14.05
N LEU A 242 -3.24 -24.05 13.99
CA LEU A 242 -3.76 -23.49 12.76
C LEU A 242 -2.63 -22.94 11.88
N HIS A 243 -1.65 -22.25 12.46
CA HIS A 243 -0.44 -21.81 11.75
C HIS A 243 0.24 -22.99 11.05
N LYS A 244 0.42 -24.10 11.79
CA LYS A 244 1.03 -25.31 11.23
C LYS A 244 0.18 -25.91 10.10
N ALA A 245 -1.12 -26.02 10.29
CA ALA A 245 -2.02 -26.63 9.30
C ALA A 245 -2.05 -25.83 7.99
N VAL A 246 -2.08 -24.48 8.06
CA VAL A 246 -2.00 -23.62 6.87
C VAL A 246 -0.64 -23.75 6.18
N GLY A 247 0.44 -23.82 6.94
CA GLY A 247 1.78 -24.05 6.39
C GLY A 247 1.90 -25.40 5.67
N ASP A 248 1.40 -26.48 6.29
CA ASP A 248 1.37 -27.83 5.69
C ASP A 248 0.50 -27.87 4.43
N TRP A 249 -0.66 -27.19 4.43
CA TRP A 249 -1.54 -27.06 3.27
C TRP A 249 -0.84 -26.35 2.10
N VAL A 250 -0.17 -25.20 2.35
CA VAL A 250 0.56 -24.49 1.28
C VAL A 250 1.73 -25.32 0.76
N LEU A 251 2.42 -26.08 1.64
CA LEU A 251 3.49 -26.99 1.23
C LEU A 251 2.97 -28.08 0.28
N ALA A 252 1.81 -28.67 0.57
CA ALA A 252 1.16 -29.65 -0.28
C ALA A 252 0.72 -29.02 -1.61
N SER A 253 0.02 -27.88 -1.56
CA SER A 253 -0.43 -27.15 -2.75
C SER A 253 0.72 -26.75 -3.67
N ALA A 254 1.87 -26.32 -3.12
CA ALA A 254 3.04 -26.01 -3.91
C ALA A 254 3.55 -27.22 -4.71
N SER A 255 3.54 -28.40 -4.10
CA SER A 255 3.90 -29.64 -4.78
C SER A 255 2.89 -30.04 -5.86
N GLU A 256 1.60 -29.85 -5.62
CA GLU A 256 0.51 -30.11 -6.59
C GLU A 256 0.61 -29.19 -7.80
N HIS A 257 1.07 -27.95 -7.63
CA HIS A 257 1.33 -27.00 -8.72
C HIS A 257 2.66 -27.26 -9.46
N GLY A 258 3.35 -28.38 -9.16
CA GLY A 258 4.54 -28.83 -9.89
C GLY A 258 5.86 -28.26 -9.39
N LEU A 259 5.89 -27.61 -8.23
CA LEU A 259 7.12 -27.20 -7.58
C LEU A 259 7.83 -28.41 -6.96
N ASP A 260 9.10 -28.62 -7.29
CA ASP A 260 9.91 -29.70 -6.72
C ASP A 260 10.17 -29.44 -5.22
N PRO A 261 9.79 -30.35 -4.30
CA PRO A 261 9.96 -30.19 -2.86
C PRO A 261 11.38 -29.88 -2.40
N ARG A 262 12.40 -30.19 -3.21
CA ARG A 262 13.82 -29.89 -2.93
C ARG A 262 14.16 -28.41 -3.16
N ARG A 263 13.28 -27.65 -3.83
CA ARG A 263 13.54 -26.29 -4.28
C ARG A 263 12.82 -25.22 -3.49
N PHE A 264 11.91 -25.59 -2.61
CA PHE A 264 11.17 -24.61 -1.83
C PHE A 264 11.05 -24.99 -0.36
N GLY A 265 10.81 -24.00 0.46
CA GLY A 265 10.45 -24.15 1.87
C GLY A 265 9.37 -23.17 2.23
N VAL A 266 8.46 -23.57 3.12
CA VAL A 266 7.37 -22.76 3.63
C VAL A 266 7.69 -22.36 5.07
N GLU A 267 7.62 -21.05 5.35
CA GLU A 267 7.82 -20.48 6.67
C GLU A 267 6.56 -19.67 7.04
N VAL A 268 5.97 -19.98 8.18
CA VAL A 268 4.85 -19.19 8.73
C VAL A 268 5.42 -18.12 9.66
N ILE A 269 5.11 -16.87 9.38
CA ILE A 269 5.57 -15.70 10.13
C ILE A 269 4.36 -15.03 10.79
N PRO A 270 4.23 -15.13 12.13
CA PRO A 270 3.16 -14.45 12.85
C PRO A 270 3.32 -12.93 12.76
N MET A 271 2.24 -12.23 12.39
CA MET A 271 2.20 -10.78 12.22
C MET A 271 1.16 -10.17 13.18
N ALA A 272 1.60 -9.20 13.99
CA ALA A 272 0.67 -8.47 14.87
C ALA A 272 -0.12 -7.38 14.11
N GLY A 273 0.35 -6.97 12.94
CA GLY A 273 -0.32 -5.96 12.12
C GLY A 273 0.50 -5.47 10.93
N ALA A 274 0.08 -4.36 10.34
CA ALA A 274 0.72 -3.79 9.17
C ALA A 274 2.16 -3.30 9.43
N ASP A 275 2.50 -2.86 10.65
CA ASP A 275 3.86 -2.44 11.03
C ASP A 275 4.88 -3.56 10.86
N ASP A 276 4.53 -4.77 11.31
CA ASP A 276 5.38 -5.95 11.16
C ASP A 276 5.55 -6.30 9.67
N ALA A 277 4.46 -6.24 8.91
CA ALA A 277 4.47 -6.49 7.47
C ALA A 277 5.34 -5.48 6.72
N TRP A 278 5.25 -4.18 7.03
CA TRP A 278 6.13 -3.17 6.46
C TRP A 278 7.60 -3.39 6.85
N SER A 279 7.86 -3.77 8.08
CA SER A 279 9.21 -4.08 8.56
C SER A 279 9.79 -5.29 7.83
N ARG A 280 8.98 -6.33 7.64
CA ARG A 280 9.38 -7.53 6.89
C ARG A 280 9.61 -7.21 5.41
N LEU A 281 8.73 -6.43 4.78
CA LEU A 281 8.90 -5.99 3.40
C LEU A 281 10.18 -5.17 3.21
N GLN A 282 10.55 -4.34 4.19
CA GLN A 282 11.84 -3.63 4.18
C GLN A 282 13.04 -4.60 4.20
N HIS A 283 12.96 -5.68 5.00
CA HIS A 283 13.99 -6.72 5.00
C HIS A 283 14.10 -7.39 3.64
N LEU A 284 12.99 -7.74 3.01
CA LEU A 284 12.95 -8.35 1.69
C LEU A 284 13.55 -7.43 0.62
N ALA A 285 13.17 -6.16 0.64
CA ALA A 285 13.70 -5.16 -0.31
C ALA A 285 15.22 -4.93 -0.15
N ARG A 286 15.78 -5.12 1.06
CA ARG A 286 17.21 -5.00 1.33
C ARG A 286 17.97 -6.32 1.09
N GLY A 287 17.33 -7.45 1.32
CA GLY A 287 17.93 -8.80 1.16
C GLY A 287 18.30 -9.14 -0.27
N ALA A 288 17.86 -8.36 -1.25
CA ALA A 288 18.25 -8.44 -2.66
C ALA A 288 19.77 -8.22 -2.91
N GLN A 289 20.54 -7.90 -1.87
CA GLN A 289 22.00 -7.77 -1.94
C GLN A 289 22.74 -9.13 -1.90
N SER A 290 22.01 -10.25 -1.86
CA SER A 290 22.65 -11.58 -1.97
C SER A 290 23.26 -11.77 -3.36
N PRO A 291 24.49 -12.25 -3.47
CA PRO A 291 25.10 -12.57 -4.75
C PRO A 291 24.49 -13.81 -5.44
N VAL A 292 23.56 -14.47 -4.77
CA VAL A 292 22.89 -15.69 -5.26
C VAL A 292 21.46 -15.35 -5.68
N ASP A 293 21.06 -15.83 -6.85
CA ASP A 293 19.67 -15.73 -7.31
C ASP A 293 18.73 -16.40 -6.31
N GLY A 294 17.67 -15.71 -5.95
CA GLY A 294 16.68 -16.20 -5.01
C GLY A 294 15.27 -15.73 -5.37
N TRP A 295 14.31 -16.60 -5.14
CA TRP A 295 12.89 -16.29 -5.29
C TRP A 295 12.21 -16.27 -3.93
N GLN A 296 11.36 -15.32 -3.71
CA GLN A 296 10.56 -15.20 -2.49
C GLN A 296 9.10 -15.01 -2.86
N LEU A 297 8.28 -15.92 -2.41
CA LEU A 297 6.81 -15.81 -2.49
C LEU A 297 6.29 -15.41 -1.12
N VAL A 298 5.64 -14.27 -1.05
CA VAL A 298 5.10 -13.73 0.21
C VAL A 298 3.61 -13.64 0.08
N MET A 299 2.88 -14.23 1.01
CA MET A 299 1.42 -14.22 1.04
C MET A 299 0.92 -13.88 2.43
N ALA A 300 -0.19 -13.15 2.50
CA ALA A 300 -0.87 -12.81 3.75
C ALA A 300 -2.37 -12.94 3.62
N CYS A 301 -3.04 -13.27 4.71
CA CYS A 301 -4.49 -13.21 4.83
C CYS A 301 -4.93 -12.63 6.17
N HIS A 302 -6.12 -12.04 6.17
CA HIS A 302 -6.71 -11.45 7.35
C HIS A 302 -8.24 -11.42 7.21
N SER A 303 -8.95 -11.63 8.30
CA SER A 303 -10.37 -11.30 8.42
C SER A 303 -10.66 -10.83 9.84
N ALA A 304 -11.34 -9.70 9.96
CA ALA A 304 -11.89 -9.21 11.22
C ALA A 304 -13.42 -9.35 11.26
N ILE A 305 -14.00 -10.13 10.31
CA ILE A 305 -15.45 -10.25 10.13
C ILE A 305 -15.96 -11.48 10.86
N ASP A 306 -16.08 -11.34 12.20
CA ASP A 306 -16.68 -12.34 13.05
C ASP A 306 -17.12 -11.67 14.36
N GLN A 307 -18.08 -12.26 15.05
CA GLN A 307 -18.65 -11.70 16.27
C GLN A 307 -17.58 -11.42 17.34
N THR A 308 -16.68 -12.37 17.56
CA THR A 308 -15.63 -12.29 18.59
C THR A 308 -14.63 -11.15 18.28
N GLN A 309 -14.20 -11.03 17.02
CA GLN A 309 -13.27 -9.99 16.60
C GLN A 309 -13.91 -8.59 16.68
N LEU A 310 -15.16 -8.46 16.24
CA LEU A 310 -15.90 -7.21 16.30
C LEU A 310 -16.14 -6.76 17.75
N GLU A 311 -16.49 -7.69 18.66
CA GLU A 311 -16.62 -7.43 20.10
C GLU A 311 -15.29 -6.98 20.72
N HIS A 312 -14.18 -7.67 20.39
CA HIS A 312 -12.85 -7.29 20.85
C HIS A 312 -12.45 -5.89 20.38
N MET A 313 -12.72 -5.56 19.11
CA MET A 313 -12.47 -4.22 18.58
C MET A 313 -13.34 -3.15 19.24
N LEU A 314 -14.59 -3.48 19.57
CA LEU A 314 -15.52 -2.58 20.27
C LEU A 314 -15.07 -2.34 21.71
N GLU A 315 -14.66 -3.38 22.43
CA GLU A 315 -14.18 -3.30 23.82
C GLU A 315 -12.88 -2.50 23.92
N SER A 316 -11.95 -2.72 22.99
CA SER A 316 -10.69 -1.98 22.91
C SER A 316 -10.83 -0.56 22.36
N GLY A 317 -12.04 -0.12 21.99
CA GLY A 317 -12.29 1.21 21.43
C GLY A 317 -11.68 1.43 20.04
N ARG A 318 -11.26 0.36 19.36
CA ARG A 318 -10.67 0.41 18.02
C ARG A 318 -11.70 0.40 16.89
N LEU A 319 -12.92 -0.05 17.15
CA LEU A 319 -13.99 -0.12 16.17
C LEU A 319 -14.55 1.28 15.87
N MET A 320 -14.73 1.59 14.59
CA MET A 320 -15.42 2.80 14.18
C MET A 320 -16.89 2.75 14.62
N THR A 321 -17.27 3.65 15.49
CA THR A 321 -18.64 3.81 16.01
C THR A 321 -18.97 5.28 16.17
N ARG A 322 -20.20 5.60 16.48
CA ARG A 322 -20.58 6.98 16.82
C ARG A 322 -19.75 7.57 17.99
N ARG A 323 -19.35 6.73 18.96
CA ARG A 323 -18.53 7.15 20.11
C ARG A 323 -17.03 7.19 19.81
N SER A 324 -16.59 6.43 18.81
CA SER A 324 -15.21 6.36 18.35
C SER A 324 -15.15 6.57 16.84
N PRO A 325 -15.35 7.81 16.34
CA PRO A 325 -15.40 8.09 14.92
C PRO A 325 -14.04 7.90 14.22
N ASP A 326 -12.94 7.98 14.99
CA ASP A 326 -11.58 7.74 14.50
C ASP A 326 -11.16 6.26 14.62
N GLY A 327 -12.07 5.39 15.04
CA GLY A 327 -11.87 3.95 15.06
C GLY A 327 -11.69 3.39 13.65
N ARG A 328 -11.28 2.12 13.55
CA ARG A 328 -11.06 1.44 12.27
C ARG A 328 -12.34 0.77 11.78
N VAL A 329 -12.51 0.73 10.48
CA VAL A 329 -13.52 -0.12 9.83
C VAL A 329 -12.93 -1.51 9.65
N PRO A 330 -13.52 -2.58 10.23
CA PRO A 330 -13.05 -3.94 10.03
C PRO A 330 -13.11 -4.34 8.57
N GLY A 331 -12.06 -4.99 8.11
CA GLY A 331 -11.95 -5.49 6.75
C GLY A 331 -11.48 -6.94 6.70
N GLU A 332 -11.44 -7.50 5.50
CA GLU A 332 -10.87 -8.80 5.22
C GLU A 332 -10.30 -8.87 3.81
N GLY A 333 -9.31 -9.71 3.62
CA GLY A 333 -8.67 -9.94 2.34
C GLY A 333 -7.47 -10.84 2.42
N ALA A 334 -6.95 -11.20 1.26
CA ALA A 334 -5.66 -11.84 1.10
C ALA A 334 -4.90 -11.20 -0.05
N SER A 335 -3.60 -11.22 0.02
CA SER A 335 -2.74 -10.75 -1.06
C SER A 335 -1.36 -11.40 -0.97
N GLY A 336 -0.64 -11.40 -2.07
CA GLY A 336 0.73 -11.85 -2.09
C GLY A 336 1.47 -11.37 -3.32
N VAL A 337 2.79 -11.54 -3.28
CA VAL A 337 3.71 -11.15 -4.34
C VAL A 337 4.84 -12.16 -4.50
N LEU A 338 5.28 -12.35 -5.73
CA LEU A 338 6.47 -13.11 -6.07
C LEU A 338 7.61 -12.14 -6.38
N LEU A 339 8.69 -12.24 -5.62
CA LEU A 339 9.89 -11.43 -5.76
C LEU A 339 11.06 -12.27 -6.26
N ALA A 340 11.93 -11.68 -7.08
CA ALA A 340 13.18 -12.28 -7.49
C ALA A 340 14.35 -11.34 -7.19
N SER A 341 15.45 -11.90 -6.73
CA SER A 341 16.67 -11.18 -6.36
C SER A 341 17.88 -11.84 -7.01
N GLY A 342 18.93 -11.07 -7.26
CA GLY A 342 20.18 -11.55 -7.81
C GLY A 342 20.42 -11.17 -9.27
N PRO A 343 21.59 -11.48 -9.83
CA PRO A 343 21.99 -11.07 -11.19
C PRO A 343 21.15 -11.73 -12.30
N GLY A 344 20.55 -12.90 -12.04
CA GLY A 344 19.63 -13.59 -12.96
C GLY A 344 18.16 -13.24 -12.79
N ALA A 345 17.82 -12.32 -11.86
CA ALA A 345 16.45 -11.89 -11.64
C ALA A 345 15.92 -11.12 -12.86
N SER A 346 15.21 -11.81 -13.74
CA SER A 346 14.54 -11.21 -14.90
C SER A 346 13.14 -10.77 -14.47
N GLY A 347 12.89 -9.48 -14.50
CA GLY A 347 11.56 -8.91 -14.24
C GLY A 347 11.58 -7.42 -14.57
N ASP A 348 10.50 -6.95 -15.19
CA ASP A 348 10.40 -5.59 -15.72
C ASP A 348 9.99 -4.56 -14.65
N VAL A 349 9.57 -5.02 -13.49
CA VAL A 349 9.10 -4.20 -12.38
C VAL A 349 10.02 -4.35 -11.17
N VAL A 350 10.39 -3.24 -10.54
CA VAL A 350 11.37 -3.20 -9.46
C VAL A 350 10.76 -2.57 -8.20
N LEU A 351 10.99 -3.21 -7.05
CA LEU A 351 10.67 -2.67 -5.73
C LEU A 351 11.87 -1.90 -5.18
N HIS A 352 11.74 -0.60 -4.96
CA HIS A 352 12.79 0.21 -4.37
C HIS A 352 12.82 0.10 -2.84
N PRO A 353 13.98 0.32 -2.20
CA PRO A 353 14.11 0.28 -0.74
C PRO A 353 13.19 1.26 -0.05
N LEU A 354 12.52 0.80 1.01
CA LEU A 354 11.59 1.60 1.80
C LEU A 354 12.33 2.69 2.59
N GLN A 355 11.73 3.87 2.65
CA GLN A 355 12.10 4.96 3.54
C GLN A 355 11.08 5.04 4.67
N ARG A 356 11.54 5.24 5.91
CA ARG A 356 10.63 5.37 7.05
C ARG A 356 11.14 6.41 8.05
N ALA A 357 10.23 7.12 8.67
CA ALA A 357 10.51 8.05 9.75
C ALA A 357 9.36 8.12 10.74
N ARG A 358 9.66 8.56 11.96
CA ARG A 358 8.65 8.79 12.99
C ARG A 358 8.16 10.23 12.94
N VAL A 359 6.85 10.39 13.04
CA VAL A 359 6.22 11.71 13.20
C VAL A 359 6.59 12.23 14.59
N PRO A 360 7.00 13.50 14.73
CA PRO A 360 7.17 14.13 16.04
C PRO A 360 5.88 14.05 16.87
N LEU A 361 6.00 13.85 18.17
CA LEU A 361 4.87 13.68 19.11
C LEU A 361 3.92 14.90 19.15
N ASP A 362 4.44 16.08 18.83
CA ASP A 362 3.72 17.35 18.72
C ASP A 362 3.35 17.71 17.27
N GLY A 363 3.50 16.76 16.36
CA GLY A 363 3.34 16.96 14.92
C GLY A 363 1.91 17.32 14.53
N SER A 364 1.75 18.50 13.94
CA SER A 364 0.53 18.87 13.25
C SER A 364 0.36 18.03 11.96
N VAL A 365 -0.86 17.92 11.41
CA VAL A 365 -1.13 17.29 10.11
C VAL A 365 -0.21 17.83 9.01
N LYS A 366 0.10 19.12 9.06
CA LYS A 366 1.05 19.76 8.13
C LYS A 366 2.47 19.21 8.29
N ALA A 367 2.93 18.96 9.51
CA ALA A 367 4.24 18.38 9.77
C ALA A 367 4.31 16.92 9.30
N SER A 368 3.24 16.16 9.52
CA SER A 368 3.12 14.77 9.02
C SER A 368 3.14 14.73 7.49
N ALA A 369 2.36 15.58 6.82
CA ALA A 369 2.32 15.66 5.36
C ALA A 369 3.68 16.06 4.76
N ARG A 370 4.38 16.99 5.40
CA ARG A 370 5.73 17.37 5.01
C ARG A 370 6.71 16.21 5.15
N LEU A 371 6.67 15.48 6.27
CA LEU A 371 7.50 14.30 6.50
C LEU A 371 7.24 13.21 5.45
N SER A 372 5.97 12.89 5.18
CA SER A 372 5.57 11.94 4.14
C SER A 372 6.07 12.39 2.76
N GLY A 373 5.99 13.68 2.44
CA GLY A 373 6.55 14.26 1.22
C GLY A 373 8.07 14.17 1.15
N GLU A 374 8.78 14.47 2.24
CA GLU A 374 10.25 14.31 2.32
C GLU A 374 10.69 12.86 2.10
N LEU A 375 9.98 11.89 2.69
CA LEU A 375 10.26 10.46 2.47
C LEU A 375 10.01 10.05 1.01
N ALA A 376 8.92 10.52 0.41
CA ALA A 376 8.61 10.27 -1.00
C ALA A 376 9.68 10.87 -1.92
N ALA A 377 10.11 12.12 -1.67
CA ALA A 377 11.17 12.76 -2.44
C ALA A 377 12.51 12.00 -2.33
N GLN A 378 12.89 11.56 -1.11
CA GLN A 378 14.08 10.74 -0.90
C GLN A 378 13.99 9.41 -1.64
N THR A 379 12.79 8.81 -1.70
CA THR A 379 12.57 7.54 -2.42
C THR A 379 12.78 7.73 -3.91
N LEU A 380 12.23 8.79 -4.51
CA LEU A 380 12.44 9.15 -5.92
C LEU A 380 13.91 9.46 -6.23
N GLN A 381 14.57 10.23 -5.37
CA GLN A 381 15.98 10.57 -5.53
C GLN A 381 16.87 9.31 -5.53
N ARG A 382 16.61 8.36 -4.62
CA ARG A 382 17.38 7.09 -4.57
C ARG A 382 17.11 6.19 -5.77
N ALA A 383 15.89 6.23 -6.32
CA ALA A 383 15.52 5.53 -7.54
C ALA A 383 16.05 6.22 -8.80
N ALA A 384 16.63 7.41 -8.69
CA ALA A 384 17.03 8.28 -9.81
C ALA A 384 15.88 8.56 -10.80
N LEU A 385 14.64 8.70 -10.27
CA LEU A 385 13.44 8.93 -11.07
C LEU A 385 12.93 10.37 -10.86
N ALA A 386 12.52 11.00 -11.96
CA ALA A 386 11.88 12.31 -11.88
C ALA A 386 10.42 12.16 -11.39
N PRO A 387 9.87 13.15 -10.66
CA PRO A 387 8.48 13.15 -10.19
C PRO A 387 7.44 12.95 -11.30
N THR A 388 7.73 13.38 -12.51
CA THR A 388 6.86 13.23 -13.69
C THR A 388 6.68 11.79 -14.17
N HIS A 389 7.50 10.84 -13.68
CA HIS A 389 7.34 9.42 -13.99
C HIS A 389 6.34 8.72 -13.05
N VAL A 390 5.89 9.40 -11.99
CA VAL A 390 4.88 8.88 -11.05
C VAL A 390 3.51 9.35 -11.50
N ASP A 391 2.62 8.40 -11.74
CA ASP A 391 1.23 8.69 -12.12
C ASP A 391 0.20 8.01 -11.21
N LEU A 392 0.66 7.25 -10.22
CA LEU A 392 -0.18 6.62 -9.22
C LEU A 392 0.43 6.74 -7.82
N VAL A 393 -0.39 7.13 -6.84
CA VAL A 393 -0.06 7.06 -5.41
C VAL A 393 -1.04 6.12 -4.73
N LEU A 394 -0.52 5.05 -4.15
CA LEU A 394 -1.27 4.11 -3.33
C LEU A 394 -1.03 4.42 -1.85
N SER A 395 -2.06 4.37 -1.03
CA SER A 395 -1.91 4.56 0.41
C SER A 395 -2.84 3.68 1.24
N ASP A 396 -2.45 3.46 2.49
CA ASP A 396 -3.25 2.83 3.53
C ASP A 396 -4.17 3.82 4.27
N ALA A 397 -4.35 5.04 3.73
CA ALA A 397 -5.30 5.99 4.26
C ALA A 397 -6.73 5.43 4.19
N ASP A 398 -7.46 5.60 5.28
CA ASP A 398 -8.83 5.14 5.43
C ASP A 398 -9.86 6.30 5.40
N HIS A 399 -11.04 6.09 5.99
CA HIS A 399 -12.12 7.09 6.06
C HIS A 399 -11.77 8.36 6.87
N ARG A 400 -10.69 8.35 7.67
CA ARG A 400 -10.25 9.52 8.46
C ARG A 400 -9.71 10.60 7.54
N ALA A 401 -10.43 11.71 7.45
CA ALA A 401 -10.12 12.80 6.51
C ALA A 401 -8.70 13.36 6.65
N LEU A 402 -8.12 13.29 7.86
CA LEU A 402 -6.77 13.77 8.13
C LEU A 402 -5.71 12.94 7.40
N LEU A 403 -5.87 11.61 7.32
CA LEU A 403 -4.95 10.72 6.62
C LEU A 403 -5.03 10.93 5.10
N ALA A 404 -6.23 11.02 4.55
CA ALA A 404 -6.44 11.30 3.13
C ALA A 404 -5.84 12.68 2.75
N ALA A 405 -6.03 13.70 3.60
CA ALA A 405 -5.46 15.02 3.40
C ALA A 405 -3.92 15.01 3.49
N GLU A 406 -3.34 14.21 4.39
CA GLU A 406 -1.90 14.02 4.51
C GLU A 406 -1.31 13.43 3.22
N VAL A 407 -1.90 12.35 2.71
CA VAL A 407 -1.45 11.71 1.46
C VAL A 407 -1.55 12.68 0.28
N ALA A 408 -2.69 13.35 0.12
CA ALA A 408 -2.89 14.30 -0.97
C ALA A 408 -1.89 15.47 -0.90
N ALA A 409 -1.61 15.99 0.30
CA ALA A 409 -0.63 17.05 0.49
C ALA A 409 0.80 16.56 0.22
N ALA A 410 1.18 15.36 0.67
CA ALA A 410 2.49 14.76 0.41
C ALA A 410 2.70 14.51 -1.09
N ALA A 411 1.69 13.96 -1.77
CA ALA A 411 1.72 13.73 -3.22
C ALA A 411 1.88 15.04 -3.99
N ALA A 412 1.11 16.07 -3.65
CA ALA A 412 1.17 17.38 -4.31
C ALA A 412 2.52 18.09 -4.08
N LEU A 413 3.21 17.85 -2.96
CA LEU A 413 4.54 18.40 -2.69
C LEU A 413 5.61 17.77 -3.59
N VAL A 414 5.48 16.49 -3.91
CA VAL A 414 6.52 15.73 -4.62
C VAL A 414 6.21 15.61 -6.11
N CYS A 415 4.95 15.40 -6.45
CA CYS A 415 4.45 15.21 -7.81
C CYS A 415 3.37 16.27 -8.12
N PRO A 416 3.77 17.53 -8.39
CA PRO A 416 2.82 18.65 -8.51
C PRO A 416 1.87 18.55 -9.69
N ASP A 417 2.23 17.79 -10.72
CA ASP A 417 1.43 17.57 -11.92
C ASP A 417 0.35 16.48 -11.74
N LEU A 418 0.41 15.75 -10.63
CA LEU A 418 -0.48 14.63 -10.33
C LEU A 418 -1.86 15.14 -9.87
N ASP A 419 -2.94 14.65 -10.48
CA ASP A 419 -4.30 14.90 -9.99
C ASP A 419 -4.61 14.00 -8.78
N THR A 420 -4.41 14.57 -7.59
CA THR A 420 -4.57 13.84 -6.32
C THR A 420 -5.98 13.30 -6.10
N ALA A 421 -7.00 13.84 -6.79
CA ALA A 421 -8.37 13.35 -6.67
C ALA A 421 -8.62 12.04 -7.45
N VAL A 422 -7.82 11.78 -8.49
CA VAL A 422 -7.96 10.61 -9.35
C VAL A 422 -6.79 9.65 -9.19
N GLN A 423 -5.57 10.17 -9.08
CA GLN A 423 -4.34 9.37 -9.10
C GLN A 423 -3.85 8.97 -7.69
N CYS A 424 -4.48 9.47 -6.61
CA CYS A 424 -4.27 8.92 -5.26
C CYS A 424 -5.37 7.91 -4.93
N LEU A 425 -4.97 6.68 -4.62
CA LEU A 425 -5.85 5.59 -4.24
C LEU A 425 -5.69 5.28 -2.74
N PRO A 426 -6.55 5.82 -1.86
CA PRO A 426 -6.56 5.49 -0.43
C PRO A 426 -7.27 4.14 -0.23
N LEU A 427 -6.50 3.04 -0.31
CA LEU A 427 -7.03 1.69 -0.42
C LEU A 427 -7.89 1.31 0.79
N ALA A 428 -7.45 1.63 2.02
CA ALA A 428 -8.19 1.26 3.23
C ALA A 428 -9.55 1.96 3.37
N THR A 429 -9.82 3.03 2.62
CA THR A 429 -11.15 3.63 2.54
C THR A 429 -12.21 2.65 2.02
N ALA A 430 -11.82 1.75 1.12
CA ALA A 430 -12.72 0.81 0.47
C ALA A 430 -12.51 -0.65 0.91
N THR A 431 -11.39 -0.97 1.54
CA THR A 431 -11.08 -2.33 2.01
C THR A 431 -11.22 -2.50 3.52
N GLY A 432 -11.32 -1.41 4.26
CA GLY A 432 -11.18 -1.45 5.71
C GLY A 432 -9.75 -1.77 6.14
N ASP A 433 -9.59 -2.12 7.43
CA ASP A 433 -8.32 -2.55 8.03
C ASP A 433 -8.01 -3.98 7.60
N LEU A 434 -6.98 -4.13 6.79
CA LEU A 434 -6.47 -5.41 6.28
C LEU A 434 -5.25 -5.92 7.06
N ALA A 435 -4.84 -5.25 8.12
CA ALA A 435 -3.65 -5.61 8.92
C ALA A 435 -2.41 -5.90 8.04
N ALA A 436 -1.79 -7.07 8.18
CA ALA A 436 -0.58 -7.46 7.44
C ALA A 436 -0.79 -7.62 5.92
N VAL A 437 -2.02 -7.76 5.45
CA VAL A 437 -2.33 -7.86 4.00
C VAL A 437 -2.16 -6.51 3.29
N GLN A 438 -2.36 -5.40 4.00
CA GLN A 438 -2.38 -4.05 3.41
C GLN A 438 -1.14 -3.70 2.57
N PRO A 439 0.10 -3.89 3.06
CA PRO A 439 1.31 -3.61 2.26
C PRO A 439 1.42 -4.47 1.01
N LEU A 440 1.04 -5.76 1.09
CA LEU A 440 1.10 -6.67 -0.06
C LEU A 440 0.02 -6.34 -1.09
N ALA A 441 -1.19 -5.96 -0.65
CA ALA A 441 -2.25 -5.53 -1.56
C ALA A 441 -1.85 -4.26 -2.32
N MET A 442 -1.25 -3.28 -1.64
CA MET A 442 -0.70 -2.09 -2.28
C MET A 442 0.41 -2.46 -3.27
N LEU A 443 1.32 -3.39 -2.90
CA LEU A 443 2.40 -3.82 -3.78
C LEU A 443 1.89 -4.58 -5.01
N ALA A 444 0.89 -5.46 -4.86
CA ALA A 444 0.27 -6.17 -5.97
C ALA A 444 -0.44 -5.21 -6.95
N LEU A 445 -1.14 -4.19 -6.43
CA LEU A 445 -1.76 -3.14 -7.25
C LEU A 445 -0.71 -2.27 -7.96
N ALA A 446 0.36 -1.88 -7.24
CA ALA A 446 1.46 -1.11 -7.82
C ALA A 446 2.16 -1.90 -8.95
N HIS A 447 2.43 -3.20 -8.73
CA HIS A 447 2.98 -4.08 -9.76
C HIS A 447 2.10 -4.12 -11.01
N ALA A 448 0.79 -4.36 -10.84
CA ALA A 448 -0.15 -4.43 -11.95
C ALA A 448 -0.24 -3.12 -12.75
N HIS A 449 -0.17 -1.98 -12.04
CA HIS A 449 -0.14 -0.65 -12.65
C HIS A 449 1.14 -0.42 -13.46
N VAL A 450 2.29 -0.67 -12.84
CA VAL A 450 3.59 -0.46 -13.49
C VAL A 450 3.77 -1.38 -14.71
N ALA A 451 3.33 -2.62 -14.60
CA ALA A 451 3.39 -3.58 -15.71
C ALA A 451 2.52 -3.15 -16.90
N ALA A 452 1.35 -2.54 -16.65
CA ALA A 452 0.44 -2.10 -17.69
C ALA A 452 0.81 -0.74 -18.31
N GLU A 453 1.09 0.25 -17.44
CA GLU A 453 1.24 1.65 -17.85
C GLU A 453 2.70 2.07 -18.08
N GLN A 454 3.66 1.27 -17.62
CA GLN A 454 5.10 1.58 -17.66
C GLN A 454 5.48 2.90 -16.97
N HIS A 455 4.65 3.33 -16.01
CA HIS A 455 4.88 4.46 -15.13
C HIS A 455 5.09 3.98 -13.68
N ALA A 456 5.79 4.77 -12.89
CA ALA A 456 6.07 4.41 -11.50
C ALA A 456 4.86 4.64 -10.59
N ALA A 457 4.71 3.80 -9.58
CA ALA A 457 3.73 3.93 -8.53
C ALA A 457 4.41 4.20 -7.18
N LEU A 458 4.00 5.27 -6.50
CA LEU A 458 4.46 5.62 -5.16
C LEU A 458 3.51 5.00 -4.13
N MET A 459 4.05 4.29 -3.14
CA MET A 459 3.31 3.74 -2.02
C MET A 459 3.61 4.54 -0.75
N LEU A 460 2.57 5.02 -0.07
CA LEU A 460 2.66 5.78 1.18
C LEU A 460 1.87 5.08 2.29
N SER A 461 2.52 4.78 3.41
CA SER A 461 1.83 4.34 4.63
C SER A 461 1.76 5.50 5.63
N VAL A 462 0.55 5.85 6.02
CA VAL A 462 0.21 6.97 6.90
C VAL A 462 -0.69 6.55 8.08
N ASP A 463 -1.25 5.34 8.05
CA ASP A 463 -2.16 4.86 9.10
C ASP A 463 -1.42 4.43 10.38
N GLN A 464 -0.15 4.16 10.29
CA GLN A 464 0.62 3.67 11.44
C GLN A 464 0.83 4.76 12.49
N ALA A 465 0.60 4.42 13.77
CA ALA A 465 0.73 5.36 14.87
C ALA A 465 2.17 5.91 14.97
N GLY A 466 2.33 7.16 14.55
CA GLY A 466 3.61 7.86 14.61
C GLY A 466 4.69 7.37 13.63
N LEU A 467 4.38 6.48 12.69
CA LEU A 467 5.30 6.03 11.65
C LEU A 467 4.79 6.45 10.28
N ARG A 468 5.71 6.88 9.41
CA ARG A 468 5.46 7.15 7.99
C ARG A 468 6.44 6.35 7.14
N ILE A 469 5.92 5.77 6.05
CA ILE A 469 6.70 4.93 5.16
C ILE A 469 6.44 5.37 3.73
N ALA A 470 7.48 5.43 2.91
CA ALA A 470 7.40 5.62 1.48
C ALA A 470 8.25 4.57 0.76
N THR A 471 7.73 4.03 -0.31
CA THR A 471 8.47 3.19 -1.25
C THR A 471 7.95 3.40 -2.67
N LEU A 472 8.73 2.99 -3.63
CA LEU A 472 8.46 3.17 -5.04
C LEU A 472 8.53 1.82 -5.76
N ILE A 473 7.62 1.63 -6.69
CA ILE A 473 7.61 0.56 -7.67
C ILE A 473 7.77 1.22 -9.04
N SER A 474 8.72 0.76 -9.84
CA SER A 474 8.98 1.36 -11.15
C SER A 474 9.30 0.31 -12.22
N PRO A 475 9.18 0.66 -13.50
CA PRO A 475 9.77 -0.14 -14.55
C PRO A 475 11.28 -0.27 -14.34
N ARG A 476 11.85 -1.41 -14.70
CA ARG A 476 13.31 -1.60 -14.71
C ARG A 476 13.90 -0.82 -15.87
N VAL A 477 14.64 0.23 -15.57
CA VAL A 477 15.41 0.94 -16.62
C VAL A 477 16.58 0.05 -17.03
N SER A 478 16.50 -0.52 -18.22
CA SER A 478 17.67 -1.17 -18.83
C SER A 478 18.74 -0.12 -19.08
N PRO A 479 20.01 -0.34 -18.69
CA PRO A 479 21.07 0.58 -19.07
C PRO A 479 21.08 0.63 -20.60
N GLN A 480 20.80 1.81 -21.17
CA GLN A 480 21.00 2.02 -22.59
C GLN A 480 22.47 1.72 -22.90
N PRO A 481 22.78 0.82 -23.85
CA PRO A 481 24.16 0.67 -24.30
C PRO A 481 24.61 2.04 -24.81
N ASP A 482 25.72 2.54 -24.26
CA ASP A 482 26.37 3.77 -24.72
C ASP A 482 26.64 3.68 -26.23
N THR A 483 25.69 4.09 -27.03
CA THR A 483 25.81 4.25 -28.46
C THR A 483 26.37 5.64 -28.77
N ASP A 484 27.51 5.96 -28.18
CA ASP A 484 28.30 7.10 -28.70
C ASP A 484 29.79 7.01 -28.30
N VAL A 485 30.43 5.94 -28.73
CA VAL A 485 31.86 6.05 -28.95
C VAL A 485 32.00 6.51 -30.40
N GLY A 486 32.08 7.83 -30.59
CA GLY A 486 32.28 8.48 -31.82
C GLY A 486 33.35 7.78 -32.67
N ALA A 487 32.96 7.25 -33.79
CA ALA A 487 33.88 6.87 -34.85
C ALA A 487 34.65 8.13 -35.25
N VAL A 488 35.87 8.23 -34.76
CA VAL A 488 36.85 9.19 -35.27
C VAL A 488 37.09 8.84 -36.75
N PRO A 489 36.78 9.73 -37.72
CA PRO A 489 37.07 9.45 -39.10
C PRO A 489 38.59 9.39 -39.25
N ALA A 490 39.11 8.23 -39.70
CA ALA A 490 40.52 8.09 -40.11
C ALA A 490 40.77 9.06 -41.24
N SER A 491 41.54 10.12 -40.95
CA SER A 491 42.10 11.04 -41.95
C SER A 491 43.03 10.27 -42.86
N ALA A 492 42.66 10.15 -44.13
CA ALA A 492 43.55 9.68 -45.19
C ALA A 492 44.65 10.73 -45.38
N ALA A 493 45.90 10.29 -45.32
CA ALA A 493 47.09 10.94 -45.90
C ALA A 493 47.64 10.05 -46.99
#